data_148bb0af7fb4feee7de390e9d1eb89a6
#
_entry.id   148bb0af7fb4feee7de390e9d1eb89a6
#
_cell.length_a   1.000
_cell.length_b   1.000
_cell.length_c   1.000
_cell.angle_alpha   90.00
_cell.angle_beta   90.00
_cell.angle_gamma   90.00
#
_symmetry.space_group_name_H-M   'P 1'
#
loop_
_entity.id
_entity.type
_entity.pdbx_description
1 polymer ?
#
loop_
_entity_poly.entity_id
_entity_poly.type
_entity_poly.pdbx_seq_one_letter_code
_entity_poly.pdbx_strand_id
1 'polypeptide(L)'
;MKRREFISLVGGAAAWPLAVRAQQGERVRRIVFLHALAENDPEVQTRVIAFRQGLEALGWTQRNIQVEHRFSAGDFTRMQAYTVEVVSSAPDLIVGSSTPVIAALKQATQSIPIVFAVLNDPVGQGFVANMARPGGNITGFTFVDFSLIGKWLEKLKEIAPGVRRVALMFNPQTAPYYPVYLRELGAAASSLAAEVLETPVRDEAEIEGVATALAREPGGGLIVTPEPFIIAPWGRYGIGGAAPPPCDLWLSAVRHGRRTDVLWTRHRRHLPALGFIC
;
A
#
# COMPACT_ATOMS: atom_id res chain seq x y z
N MET A 1 -22.14 -65.84 10.86
CA MET A 1 -21.78 -64.58 11.50
C MET A 1 -22.82 -64.23 12.55
N LYS A 2 -22.39 -64.06 13.80
CA LYS A 2 -23.33 -63.76 14.91
C LYS A 2 -23.66 -62.25 14.88
N ARG A 3 -24.92 -61.89 15.10
CA ARG A 3 -25.39 -60.46 15.07
C ARG A 3 -24.51 -59.51 15.88
N ARG A 4 -23.85 -59.98 16.95
CA ARG A 4 -22.96 -59.21 17.79
C ARG A 4 -21.66 -58.79 17.07
N GLU A 5 -21.12 -59.63 16.20
CA GLU A 5 -19.87 -59.34 15.45
C GLU A 5 -20.11 -58.30 14.37
N PHE A 6 -21.30 -58.27 13.76
CA PHE A 6 -21.68 -57.28 12.77
C PHE A 6 -21.85 -55.85 13.40
N ILE A 7 -22.44 -55.79 14.58
CA ILE A 7 -22.67 -54.55 15.31
C ILE A 7 -21.33 -53.94 15.76
N SER A 8 -20.36 -54.78 16.18
CA SER A 8 -19.00 -54.30 16.55
C SER A 8 -18.19 -53.77 15.37
N LEU A 9 -18.34 -54.37 14.19
CA LEU A 9 -17.69 -53.91 12.95
C LEU A 9 -18.30 -52.60 12.44
N VAL A 10 -19.61 -52.42 12.50
CA VAL A 10 -20.28 -51.17 12.07
C VAL A 10 -20.01 -50.05 13.06
N GLY A 11 -19.95 -50.30 14.38
CA GLY A 11 -19.60 -49.33 15.39
C GLY A 11 -18.15 -48.84 15.28
N GLY A 12 -17.19 -49.72 14.92
CA GLY A 12 -15.81 -49.38 14.67
C GLY A 12 -15.59 -48.52 13.40
N ALA A 13 -16.35 -48.82 12.34
CA ALA A 13 -16.27 -48.07 11.08
C ALA A 13 -16.90 -46.66 11.19
N ALA A 14 -17.90 -46.45 12.04
CA ALA A 14 -18.52 -45.15 12.26
C ALA A 14 -17.66 -44.21 13.12
N ALA A 15 -16.76 -44.75 13.97
CA ALA A 15 -15.85 -43.95 14.79
C ALA A 15 -14.58 -43.52 14.05
N TRP A 16 -14.24 -44.18 12.93
CA TRP A 16 -13.01 -43.88 12.15
C TRP A 16 -12.91 -42.44 11.62
N PRO A 17 -13.97 -41.83 11.04
CA PRO A 17 -13.87 -40.46 10.55
C PRO A 17 -13.77 -39.41 11.67
N LEU A 18 -14.22 -39.72 12.89
CA LEU A 18 -14.07 -38.82 14.05
C LEU A 18 -12.67 -38.87 14.62
N ALA A 19 -12.04 -40.06 14.65
CA ALA A 19 -10.64 -40.23 15.09
C ALA A 19 -9.65 -39.54 14.13
N VAL A 20 -9.89 -39.59 12.81
CA VAL A 20 -9.06 -38.94 11.80
C VAL A 20 -9.16 -37.40 11.91
N ARG A 21 -10.30 -36.85 12.27
CA ARG A 21 -10.44 -35.40 12.53
C ARG A 21 -9.77 -34.95 13.82
N ALA A 22 -9.77 -35.82 14.85
CA ALA A 22 -9.09 -35.51 16.11
C ALA A 22 -7.56 -35.60 16.04
N GLN A 23 -7.00 -36.29 15.02
CA GLN A 23 -5.56 -36.41 14.79
C GLN A 23 -4.98 -35.38 13.81
N GLN A 24 -5.79 -34.50 13.22
CA GLN A 24 -5.25 -33.28 12.62
C GLN A 24 -4.82 -32.37 13.78
N GLY A 25 -3.63 -32.65 14.34
CA GLY A 25 -2.94 -31.74 15.23
C GLY A 25 -3.06 -30.34 14.65
N GLU A 26 -3.36 -29.36 15.45
CA GLU A 26 -3.49 -27.97 15.03
C GLU A 26 -2.22 -27.56 14.28
N ARG A 27 -2.24 -27.74 12.95
CA ARG A 27 -1.12 -27.33 12.10
C ARG A 27 -0.99 -25.83 12.24
N VAL A 28 0.13 -25.37 12.78
CA VAL A 28 0.47 -23.95 12.85
C VAL A 28 0.51 -23.41 11.42
N ARG A 29 -0.36 -22.46 11.12
CA ARG A 29 -0.39 -21.80 9.81
C ARG A 29 0.74 -20.79 9.71
N ARG A 30 1.45 -20.79 8.60
CA ARG A 30 2.55 -19.86 8.33
C ARG A 30 2.07 -18.77 7.39
N ILE A 31 2.11 -17.52 7.86
CA ILE A 31 1.83 -16.34 7.06
C ILE A 31 3.12 -15.54 6.93
N VAL A 32 3.43 -15.08 5.75
CA VAL A 32 4.49 -14.10 5.53
C VAL A 32 3.88 -12.79 5.04
N PHE A 33 4.21 -11.70 5.73
CA PHE A 33 3.78 -10.36 5.35
C PHE A 33 4.97 -9.60 4.75
N LEU A 34 4.90 -9.34 3.44
CA LEU A 34 5.89 -8.56 2.70
C LEU A 34 5.47 -7.09 2.66
N HIS A 35 6.21 -6.26 3.38
CA HIS A 35 6.00 -4.82 3.48
C HIS A 35 6.89 -4.05 2.49
N ALA A 36 6.31 -3.01 1.87
CA ALA A 36 7.06 -2.12 0.99
C ALA A 36 7.89 -1.08 1.74
N LEU A 37 7.43 -0.66 2.92
CA LEU A 37 8.10 0.34 3.76
C LEU A 37 9.06 -0.30 4.76
N ALA A 38 9.80 0.53 5.51
CA ALA A 38 10.73 0.10 6.53
C ALA A 38 10.01 -0.40 7.81
N GLU A 39 10.68 -1.26 8.56
CA GLU A 39 10.14 -1.78 9.83
C GLU A 39 9.82 -0.68 10.84
N ASN A 40 10.68 0.32 10.95
CA ASN A 40 10.54 1.44 11.88
C ASN A 40 9.61 2.56 11.38
N ASP A 41 8.96 2.38 10.23
CA ASP A 41 7.98 3.33 9.72
C ASP A 41 6.73 3.33 10.62
N PRO A 42 6.27 4.49 11.14
CA PRO A 42 5.14 4.59 12.06
C PRO A 42 3.84 4.03 11.48
N GLU A 43 3.62 4.17 10.17
CA GLU A 43 2.43 3.65 9.49
C GLU A 43 2.48 2.12 9.45
N VAL A 44 3.64 1.55 9.14
CA VAL A 44 3.84 0.09 9.15
C VAL A 44 3.62 -0.47 10.55
N GLN A 45 4.17 0.17 11.58
CA GLN A 45 3.98 -0.27 12.97
C GLN A 45 2.49 -0.27 13.36
N THR A 46 1.76 0.78 12.99
CA THR A 46 0.31 0.87 13.22
C THR A 46 -0.43 -0.27 12.53
N ARG A 47 -0.09 -0.55 11.26
CA ARG A 47 -0.71 -1.64 10.48
C ARG A 47 -0.39 -3.03 11.03
N VAL A 48 0.86 -3.27 11.44
CA VAL A 48 1.29 -4.53 12.06
C VAL A 48 0.54 -4.79 13.38
N ILE A 49 0.41 -3.76 14.21
CA ILE A 49 -0.36 -3.86 15.47
C ILE A 49 -1.83 -4.17 15.16
N ALA A 50 -2.46 -3.44 14.24
CA ALA A 50 -3.87 -3.64 13.87
C ALA A 50 -4.09 -5.04 13.28
N PHE A 51 -3.19 -5.52 12.42
CA PHE A 51 -3.25 -6.86 11.84
C PHE A 51 -3.19 -7.94 12.90
N ARG A 52 -2.25 -7.83 13.84
CA ARG A 52 -2.12 -8.76 14.96
C ARG A 52 -3.39 -8.76 15.83
N GLN A 53 -3.88 -7.58 16.21
CA GLN A 53 -5.11 -7.45 17.02
C GLN A 53 -6.33 -8.05 16.29
N GLY A 54 -6.44 -7.87 14.96
CA GLY A 54 -7.49 -8.47 14.16
C GLY A 54 -7.41 -10.01 14.16
N LEU A 55 -6.22 -10.58 14.04
CA LEU A 55 -6.02 -12.02 14.14
C LEU A 55 -6.39 -12.56 15.54
N GLU A 56 -5.94 -11.89 16.61
CA GLU A 56 -6.25 -12.25 17.98
C GLU A 56 -7.77 -12.20 18.27
N ALA A 57 -8.46 -11.18 17.78
CA ALA A 57 -9.92 -11.06 17.91
C ALA A 57 -10.69 -12.20 17.21
N LEU A 58 -10.08 -12.79 16.17
CA LEU A 58 -10.62 -13.96 15.45
C LEU A 58 -10.18 -15.32 16.05
N GLY A 59 -9.48 -15.32 17.19
CA GLY A 59 -9.03 -16.53 17.88
C GLY A 59 -7.70 -17.10 17.34
N TRP A 60 -7.00 -16.36 16.45
CA TRP A 60 -5.66 -16.74 16.03
C TRP A 60 -4.64 -16.33 17.08
N THR A 61 -3.81 -17.26 17.49
CA THR A 61 -2.78 -17.05 18.53
C THR A 61 -1.47 -17.67 18.06
N GLN A 62 -0.38 -17.40 18.76
CA GLN A 62 0.93 -18.01 18.46
C GLN A 62 0.94 -19.56 18.49
N ARG A 63 -0.13 -20.18 19.03
CA ARG A 63 -0.27 -21.66 19.04
C ARG A 63 -0.71 -22.22 17.69
N ASN A 64 -1.47 -21.46 16.92
CA ASN A 64 -2.09 -21.92 15.68
C ASN A 64 -1.70 -21.10 14.44
N ILE A 65 -1.01 -19.95 14.61
CA ILE A 65 -0.53 -19.12 13.51
C ILE A 65 0.86 -18.58 13.82
N GLN A 66 1.74 -18.58 12.82
CA GLN A 66 3.04 -17.91 12.81
C GLN A 66 3.01 -16.83 11.74
N VAL A 67 3.29 -15.59 12.10
CA VAL A 67 3.38 -14.46 11.16
C VAL A 67 4.83 -13.99 11.10
N GLU A 68 5.41 -14.04 9.93
CA GLU A 68 6.74 -13.53 9.63
C GLU A 68 6.62 -12.23 8.84
N HIS A 69 7.47 -11.25 9.12
CA HIS A 69 7.49 -9.97 8.43
C HIS A 69 8.78 -9.80 7.64
N ARG A 70 8.67 -9.23 6.44
CA ARG A 70 9.80 -8.80 5.58
C ARG A 70 9.56 -7.36 5.17
N PHE A 71 10.57 -6.51 5.34
CA PHE A 71 10.47 -5.07 5.12
C PHE A 71 11.46 -4.64 4.04
N SER A 72 10.97 -4.22 2.88
CA SER A 72 11.84 -3.81 1.76
C SER A 72 12.31 -2.36 1.85
N ALA A 73 11.71 -1.54 2.71
CA ALA A 73 12.12 -0.14 2.96
C ALA A 73 12.19 0.75 1.71
N GLY A 74 11.27 0.55 0.75
CA GLY A 74 11.25 1.27 -0.52
C GLY A 74 12.30 0.78 -1.54
N ASP A 75 13.14 -0.16 -1.17
CA ASP A 75 14.20 -0.71 -2.04
C ASP A 75 13.62 -1.83 -2.94
N PHE A 76 13.62 -1.57 -4.24
CA PHE A 76 13.09 -2.49 -5.24
C PHE A 76 13.90 -3.81 -5.34
N THR A 77 15.22 -3.73 -5.26
CA THR A 77 16.11 -4.91 -5.33
C THR A 77 15.87 -5.83 -4.13
N ARG A 78 15.78 -5.24 -2.94
CA ARG A 78 15.47 -5.98 -1.70
C ARG A 78 14.08 -6.61 -1.76
N MET A 79 13.09 -5.89 -2.28
CA MET A 79 11.74 -6.41 -2.48
C MET A 79 11.74 -7.64 -3.39
N GLN A 80 12.47 -7.61 -4.50
CA GLN A 80 12.60 -8.75 -5.41
C GLN A 80 13.26 -9.96 -4.72
N ALA A 81 14.35 -9.73 -3.98
CA ALA A 81 15.03 -10.78 -3.22
C ALA A 81 14.09 -11.43 -2.20
N TYR A 82 13.36 -10.63 -1.42
CA TYR A 82 12.37 -11.13 -0.47
C TYR A 82 11.21 -11.86 -1.14
N THR A 83 10.78 -11.44 -2.33
CA THR A 83 9.74 -12.16 -3.09
C THR A 83 10.18 -13.60 -3.39
N VAL A 84 11.41 -13.79 -3.87
CA VAL A 84 11.96 -15.10 -4.13
C VAL A 84 12.08 -15.94 -2.85
N GLU A 85 12.61 -15.37 -1.78
CA GLU A 85 12.72 -16.02 -0.46
C GLU A 85 11.36 -16.48 0.06
N VAL A 86 10.38 -15.58 0.08
CA VAL A 86 9.03 -15.83 0.60
C VAL A 86 8.34 -16.94 -0.17
N VAL A 87 8.38 -16.90 -1.51
CA VAL A 87 7.75 -17.94 -2.33
C VAL A 87 8.45 -19.29 -2.16
N SER A 88 9.79 -19.31 -2.08
CA SER A 88 10.58 -20.54 -1.85
C SER A 88 10.31 -21.18 -0.49
N SER A 89 9.95 -20.38 0.52
CA SER A 89 9.59 -20.88 1.87
C SER A 89 8.23 -21.57 1.93
N ALA A 90 7.43 -21.50 0.85
CA ALA A 90 6.11 -22.10 0.70
C ALA A 90 5.18 -21.88 1.92
N PRO A 91 4.86 -20.64 2.29
CA PRO A 91 3.93 -20.36 3.39
C PRO A 91 2.50 -20.76 3.01
N ASP A 92 1.61 -20.87 4.01
CA ASP A 92 0.19 -21.12 3.78
C ASP A 92 -0.52 -19.89 3.15
N LEU A 93 0.01 -18.68 3.40
CA LEU A 93 -0.53 -17.41 2.91
C LEU A 93 0.57 -16.35 2.83
N ILE A 94 0.53 -15.52 1.81
CA ILE A 94 1.34 -14.31 1.71
C ILE A 94 0.42 -13.10 1.82
N VAL A 95 0.76 -12.15 2.69
CA VAL A 95 0.16 -10.82 2.70
C VAL A 95 1.15 -9.86 2.06
N GLY A 96 0.70 -9.06 1.09
CA GLY A 96 1.54 -8.07 0.43
C GLY A 96 0.97 -6.66 0.53
N SER A 97 1.81 -5.68 0.80
CA SER A 97 1.42 -4.27 0.79
C SER A 97 2.06 -3.54 -0.39
N SER A 98 1.28 -2.78 -1.11
CA SER A 98 1.65 -1.99 -2.30
C SER A 98 1.64 -2.73 -3.64
N THR A 99 1.48 -1.95 -4.70
CA THR A 99 1.45 -2.44 -6.09
C THR A 99 2.71 -3.18 -6.51
N PRO A 100 3.95 -2.68 -6.30
CA PRO A 100 5.14 -3.39 -6.73
C PRO A 100 5.32 -4.74 -6.03
N VAL A 101 4.96 -4.84 -4.75
CA VAL A 101 5.01 -6.11 -4.00
C VAL A 101 4.04 -7.12 -4.61
N ILE A 102 2.79 -6.72 -4.87
CA ILE A 102 1.78 -7.63 -5.43
C ILE A 102 2.13 -8.01 -6.87
N ALA A 103 2.69 -7.11 -7.67
CA ALA A 103 3.16 -7.40 -9.01
C ALA A 103 4.27 -8.47 -9.01
N ALA A 104 5.26 -8.34 -8.13
CA ALA A 104 6.33 -9.30 -7.97
C ALA A 104 5.81 -10.67 -7.50
N LEU A 105 4.95 -10.71 -6.49
CA LEU A 105 4.33 -11.94 -5.98
C LEU A 105 3.48 -12.64 -7.05
N LYS A 106 2.69 -11.89 -7.83
CA LYS A 106 1.87 -12.45 -8.93
C LYS A 106 2.70 -13.14 -9.99
N GLN A 107 3.89 -12.60 -10.30
CA GLN A 107 4.82 -13.22 -11.25
C GLN A 107 5.49 -14.46 -10.66
N ALA A 108 5.77 -14.46 -9.34
CA ALA A 108 6.54 -15.50 -8.68
C ALA A 108 5.71 -16.74 -8.29
N THR A 109 4.40 -16.61 -8.05
CA THR A 109 3.53 -17.74 -7.68
C THR A 109 2.10 -17.59 -8.17
N GLN A 110 1.50 -18.72 -8.59
CA GLN A 110 0.09 -18.84 -8.94
C GLN A 110 -0.67 -19.79 -8.02
N SER A 111 0.02 -20.43 -7.08
CA SER A 111 -0.56 -21.45 -6.19
C SER A 111 -0.67 -21.00 -4.74
N ILE A 112 0.29 -20.23 -4.23
CA ILE A 112 0.25 -19.73 -2.86
C ILE A 112 -0.81 -18.62 -2.78
N PRO A 113 -1.79 -18.68 -1.87
CA PRO A 113 -2.75 -17.60 -1.68
C PRO A 113 -2.07 -16.28 -1.31
N ILE A 114 -2.49 -15.20 -1.96
CA ILE A 114 -1.97 -13.85 -1.73
C ILE A 114 -3.13 -12.94 -1.31
N VAL A 115 -2.98 -12.26 -0.19
CA VAL A 115 -3.89 -11.20 0.25
C VAL A 115 -3.18 -9.85 0.12
N PHE A 116 -3.71 -8.98 -0.74
CA PHE A 116 -3.18 -7.63 -0.81
C PHE A 116 -3.85 -6.70 0.22
N ALA A 117 -3.02 -5.87 0.82
CA ALA A 117 -3.42 -4.71 1.59
C ALA A 117 -2.75 -3.48 0.97
N VAL A 118 -3.41 -2.33 0.98
CA VAL A 118 -2.83 -1.09 0.42
C VAL A 118 -2.47 -1.23 -1.06
N LEU A 119 -3.42 -1.65 -1.87
CA LEU A 119 -3.27 -1.77 -3.32
C LEU A 119 -4.23 -0.78 -4.00
N ASN A 120 -3.69 -0.03 -4.96
CA ASN A 120 -4.49 0.91 -5.75
C ASN A 120 -5.09 0.17 -6.95
N ASP A 121 -6.38 0.35 -7.21
CA ASP A 121 -7.13 -0.20 -8.35
C ASP A 121 -6.70 -1.61 -8.81
N PRO A 122 -6.93 -2.65 -8.01
CA PRO A 122 -6.49 -4.01 -8.32
C PRO A 122 -7.15 -4.58 -9.57
N VAL A 123 -8.33 -4.09 -9.94
CA VAL A 123 -9.06 -4.52 -11.15
C VAL A 123 -8.47 -3.84 -12.38
N GLY A 124 -8.32 -2.52 -12.38
CA GLY A 124 -7.76 -1.77 -13.50
C GLY A 124 -6.30 -2.14 -13.79
N GLN A 125 -5.55 -2.55 -12.78
CA GLN A 125 -4.20 -3.09 -12.94
C GLN A 125 -4.14 -4.59 -13.28
N GLY A 126 -5.29 -5.27 -13.39
CA GLY A 126 -5.37 -6.67 -13.78
C GLY A 126 -4.87 -7.66 -12.73
N PHE A 127 -4.80 -7.30 -11.45
CA PHE A 127 -4.44 -8.22 -10.37
C PHE A 127 -5.56 -9.20 -10.07
N VAL A 128 -6.80 -8.75 -10.16
CA VAL A 128 -8.02 -9.53 -9.97
C VAL A 128 -9.03 -9.21 -11.08
N ALA A 129 -9.90 -10.16 -11.41
CA ALA A 129 -10.94 -9.95 -12.42
C ALA A 129 -12.01 -8.95 -11.93
N ASN A 130 -12.41 -9.06 -10.69
CA ASN A 130 -13.21 -8.08 -9.93
C ASN A 130 -13.06 -8.36 -8.44
N MET A 131 -13.48 -7.42 -7.59
CA MET A 131 -13.31 -7.54 -6.13
C MET A 131 -14.18 -8.63 -5.50
N ALA A 132 -15.37 -8.89 -6.04
CA ALA A 132 -16.28 -9.91 -5.50
C ALA A 132 -15.88 -11.33 -5.92
N ARG A 133 -15.26 -11.48 -7.08
CA ARG A 133 -14.79 -12.75 -7.64
C ARG A 133 -13.41 -12.56 -8.26
N PRO A 134 -12.35 -12.59 -7.46
CA PRO A 134 -10.98 -12.30 -7.90
C PRO A 134 -10.46 -13.20 -9.03
N GLY A 135 -10.89 -14.47 -9.07
CA GLY A 135 -10.63 -15.39 -10.19
C GLY A 135 -9.29 -16.12 -10.16
N GLY A 136 -8.45 -15.90 -9.15
CA GLY A 136 -7.14 -16.53 -9.01
C GLY A 136 -6.72 -16.72 -7.55
N ASN A 137 -5.41 -16.83 -7.32
CA ASN A 137 -4.84 -16.95 -5.97
C ASN A 137 -4.67 -15.61 -5.24
N ILE A 138 -5.11 -14.51 -5.83
CA ILE A 138 -4.93 -13.14 -5.30
C ILE A 138 -6.29 -12.56 -4.92
N THR A 139 -6.41 -12.02 -3.70
CA THR A 139 -7.57 -11.29 -3.18
C THR A 139 -7.10 -10.21 -2.20
N GLY A 140 -7.99 -9.32 -1.74
CA GLY A 140 -7.63 -8.34 -0.72
C GLY A 140 -8.51 -7.10 -0.72
N PHE A 141 -7.94 -5.98 -0.25
CA PHE A 141 -8.65 -4.73 0.00
C PHE A 141 -8.01 -3.57 -0.76
N THR A 142 -8.82 -2.84 -1.51
CA THR A 142 -8.40 -1.62 -2.24
C THR A 142 -8.08 -0.50 -1.24
N PHE A 143 -7.03 0.26 -1.55
CA PHE A 143 -6.62 1.43 -0.76
C PHE A 143 -7.13 2.73 -1.36
N VAL A 144 -6.79 3.00 -2.63
CA VAL A 144 -7.18 4.22 -3.35
C VAL A 144 -7.74 3.85 -4.72
N ASP A 145 -8.82 4.54 -5.09
CA ASP A 145 -9.36 4.54 -6.45
C ASP A 145 -8.74 5.68 -7.25
N PHE A 146 -8.34 5.42 -8.49
CA PHE A 146 -7.70 6.43 -9.35
C PHE A 146 -8.61 7.63 -9.65
N SER A 147 -9.93 7.47 -9.57
CA SER A 147 -10.88 8.58 -9.76
C SER A 147 -10.76 9.69 -8.71
N LEU A 148 -10.13 9.40 -7.56
CA LEU A 148 -9.94 10.40 -6.51
C LEU A 148 -8.96 11.50 -6.88
N ILE A 149 -8.07 11.29 -7.89
CA ILE A 149 -7.05 12.29 -8.23
C ILE A 149 -7.66 13.61 -8.71
N GLY A 150 -8.80 13.58 -9.35
CA GLY A 150 -9.55 14.79 -9.72
C GLY A 150 -9.97 15.60 -8.48
N LYS A 151 -10.44 14.91 -7.45
CA LYS A 151 -10.79 15.54 -6.16
C LYS A 151 -9.55 16.09 -5.45
N TRP A 152 -8.40 15.47 -5.60
CA TRP A 152 -7.15 16.03 -5.06
C TRP A 152 -6.80 17.36 -5.71
N LEU A 153 -6.96 17.46 -7.02
CA LEU A 153 -6.78 18.73 -7.72
C LEU A 153 -7.79 19.79 -7.29
N GLU A 154 -9.06 19.43 -7.14
CA GLU A 154 -10.10 20.34 -6.61
C GLU A 154 -9.70 20.88 -5.25
N LYS A 155 -9.30 20.02 -4.33
CA LYS A 155 -8.84 20.42 -2.99
C LYS A 155 -7.58 21.28 -3.03
N LEU A 156 -6.63 20.97 -3.89
CA LEU A 156 -5.45 21.80 -4.10
C LEU A 156 -5.84 23.22 -4.55
N LYS A 157 -6.79 23.34 -5.47
CA LYS A 157 -7.31 24.63 -5.95
C LYS A 157 -8.12 25.38 -4.91
N GLU A 158 -8.90 24.70 -4.07
CA GLU A 158 -9.62 25.32 -2.94
C GLU A 158 -8.66 25.99 -1.96
N ILE A 159 -7.54 25.32 -1.64
CA ILE A 159 -6.55 25.81 -0.68
C ILE A 159 -5.62 26.85 -1.30
N ALA A 160 -5.27 26.67 -2.55
CA ALA A 160 -4.39 27.54 -3.31
C ALA A 160 -5.02 27.89 -4.66
N PRO A 161 -6.00 28.84 -4.71
CA PRO A 161 -6.70 29.19 -5.95
C PRO A 161 -5.80 29.71 -7.06
N GLY A 162 -4.61 30.19 -6.71
CA GLY A 162 -3.60 30.66 -7.66
C GLY A 162 -2.82 29.57 -8.38
N VAL A 163 -3.02 28.28 -8.05
CA VAL A 163 -2.33 27.17 -8.73
C VAL A 163 -2.82 27.05 -10.17
N ARG A 164 -1.87 27.06 -11.10
CA ARG A 164 -2.11 26.95 -12.54
C ARG A 164 -1.32 25.82 -13.18
N ARG A 165 -0.25 25.36 -12.55
CA ARG A 165 0.60 24.24 -12.99
C ARG A 165 0.65 23.23 -11.87
N VAL A 166 0.36 21.97 -12.17
CA VAL A 166 0.30 20.89 -11.18
C VAL A 166 1.22 19.77 -11.61
N ALA A 167 2.31 19.60 -10.88
CA ALA A 167 3.21 18.47 -11.08
C ALA A 167 2.60 17.22 -10.45
N LEU A 168 2.52 16.13 -11.23
CA LEU A 168 2.30 14.80 -10.72
C LEU A 168 3.66 14.14 -10.52
N MET A 169 4.06 13.97 -9.27
CA MET A 169 5.31 13.30 -8.91
C MET A 169 5.07 11.81 -8.67
N PHE A 170 5.88 10.97 -9.30
CA PHE A 170 5.79 9.51 -9.17
C PHE A 170 7.15 8.86 -9.51
N ASN A 171 7.38 7.65 -9.01
CA ASN A 171 8.47 6.81 -9.48
C ASN A 171 7.92 5.75 -10.45
N PRO A 172 8.38 5.71 -11.72
CA PRO A 172 7.85 4.78 -12.71
C PRO A 172 8.02 3.28 -12.37
N GLN A 173 9.00 2.94 -11.54
CA GLN A 173 9.25 1.55 -11.12
C GLN A 173 8.27 1.09 -10.03
N THR A 174 7.94 1.98 -9.09
CA THR A 174 7.10 1.65 -7.95
C THR A 174 5.63 2.05 -8.14
N ALA A 175 5.36 2.96 -9.08
CA ALA A 175 4.02 3.36 -9.50
C ALA A 175 3.80 3.15 -11.01
N PRO A 176 3.87 1.93 -11.56
CA PRO A 176 3.70 1.67 -13.00
C PRO A 176 2.31 2.06 -13.53
N TYR A 177 1.38 2.33 -12.63
CA TYR A 177 0.02 2.81 -12.90
C TYR A 177 -0.09 4.33 -13.09
N TYR A 178 1.02 5.06 -13.04
CA TYR A 178 1.03 6.52 -13.19
C TYR A 178 0.32 7.05 -14.45
N PRO A 179 0.31 6.35 -15.62
CA PRO A 179 -0.41 6.85 -16.78
C PRO A 179 -1.92 6.99 -16.56
N VAL A 180 -2.49 6.16 -15.68
CA VAL A 180 -3.91 6.28 -15.30
C VAL A 180 -4.12 7.56 -14.50
N TYR A 181 -3.26 7.84 -13.52
CA TYR A 181 -3.31 9.11 -12.78
C TYR A 181 -3.13 10.33 -13.68
N LEU A 182 -2.20 10.30 -14.65
CA LEU A 182 -2.01 11.40 -15.59
C LEU A 182 -3.26 11.65 -16.43
N ARG A 183 -3.91 10.61 -16.92
CA ARG A 183 -5.14 10.71 -17.71
C ARG A 183 -6.27 11.33 -16.89
N GLU A 184 -6.54 10.78 -15.69
CA GLU A 184 -7.62 11.26 -14.82
C GLU A 184 -7.35 12.70 -14.32
N LEU A 185 -6.10 13.00 -13.96
CA LEU A 185 -5.68 14.34 -13.56
C LEU A 185 -5.81 15.35 -14.71
N GLY A 186 -5.41 14.96 -15.94
CA GLY A 186 -5.54 15.79 -17.14
C GLY A 186 -6.98 16.12 -17.47
N ALA A 187 -7.89 15.15 -17.33
CA ALA A 187 -9.33 15.38 -17.51
C ALA A 187 -9.87 16.41 -16.49
N ALA A 188 -9.51 16.28 -15.22
CA ALA A 188 -9.92 17.22 -14.17
C ALA A 188 -9.26 18.60 -14.35
N ALA A 189 -7.99 18.65 -14.73
CA ALA A 189 -7.22 19.89 -14.91
C ALA A 189 -7.81 20.79 -15.98
N SER A 190 -8.34 20.21 -17.07
CA SER A 190 -8.97 20.96 -18.16
C SER A 190 -10.17 21.79 -17.65
N SER A 191 -10.97 21.26 -16.72
CA SER A 191 -12.11 21.97 -16.14
C SER A 191 -11.71 23.03 -15.09
N LEU A 192 -10.52 22.87 -14.50
CA LEU A 192 -10.02 23.69 -13.39
C LEU A 192 -8.95 24.71 -13.83
N ALA A 193 -8.78 24.92 -15.13
CA ALA A 193 -7.78 25.82 -15.71
C ALA A 193 -6.38 25.60 -15.08
N ALA A 194 -5.93 24.35 -15.09
CA ALA A 194 -4.61 23.94 -14.64
C ALA A 194 -3.90 23.15 -15.73
N GLU A 195 -2.58 23.28 -15.79
CA GLU A 195 -1.69 22.48 -16.62
C GLU A 195 -1.10 21.35 -15.80
N VAL A 196 -1.07 20.13 -16.32
CA VAL A 196 -0.45 18.97 -15.66
C VAL A 196 0.97 18.80 -16.16
N LEU A 197 1.90 18.74 -15.23
CA LEU A 197 3.31 18.45 -15.48
C LEU A 197 3.62 17.03 -15.03
N GLU A 198 4.11 16.22 -15.94
CA GLU A 198 4.61 14.89 -15.65
C GLU A 198 6.01 15.00 -15.02
N THR A 199 6.19 14.56 -13.78
CA THR A 199 7.44 14.70 -13.03
C THR A 199 7.89 13.35 -12.45
N PRO A 200 8.47 12.47 -13.30
CA PRO A 200 9.04 11.22 -12.84
C PRO A 200 10.28 11.47 -11.97
N VAL A 201 10.40 10.72 -10.86
CA VAL A 201 11.54 10.78 -9.94
C VAL A 201 12.05 9.37 -9.63
N ARG A 202 13.39 9.21 -9.52
CA ARG A 202 14.05 7.93 -9.27
C ARG A 202 14.89 7.92 -8.01
N ASP A 203 15.23 9.09 -7.50
CA ASP A 203 16.03 9.26 -6.29
C ASP A 203 15.61 10.52 -5.50
N GLU A 204 16.19 10.69 -4.31
CA GLU A 204 15.86 11.80 -3.42
C GLU A 204 16.28 13.17 -4.02
N ALA A 205 17.35 13.21 -4.80
CA ALA A 205 17.82 14.46 -5.40
C ALA A 205 16.84 14.95 -6.49
N GLU A 206 16.25 14.03 -7.27
CA GLU A 206 15.20 14.35 -8.23
C GLU A 206 13.93 14.86 -7.53
N ILE A 207 13.55 14.28 -6.37
CA ILE A 207 12.42 14.76 -5.55
C ILE A 207 12.66 16.22 -5.11
N GLU A 208 13.83 16.51 -4.56
CA GLU A 208 14.21 17.87 -4.16
C GLU A 208 14.26 18.84 -5.36
N GLY A 209 14.75 18.36 -6.50
CA GLY A 209 14.81 19.11 -7.75
C GLY A 209 13.42 19.56 -8.23
N VAL A 210 12.45 18.66 -8.24
CA VAL A 210 11.04 18.97 -8.60
C VAL A 210 10.44 19.99 -7.65
N ALA A 211 10.60 19.79 -6.34
CA ALA A 211 10.09 20.73 -5.33
C ALA A 211 10.70 22.12 -5.49
N THR A 212 12.03 22.19 -5.72
CA THR A 212 12.75 23.43 -5.92
C THR A 212 12.31 24.14 -7.22
N ALA A 213 12.15 23.41 -8.31
CA ALA A 213 11.70 23.97 -9.59
C ALA A 213 10.30 24.57 -9.49
N LEU A 214 9.36 23.86 -8.84
CA LEU A 214 8.01 24.38 -8.62
C LEU A 214 7.98 25.61 -7.72
N ALA A 215 8.90 25.71 -6.75
CA ALA A 215 8.99 26.85 -5.85
C ALA A 215 9.49 28.14 -6.51
N ARG A 216 10.21 28.06 -7.63
CA ARG A 216 10.78 29.21 -8.32
C ARG A 216 9.76 30.10 -9.01
N GLU A 217 8.64 29.53 -9.41
CA GLU A 217 7.61 30.23 -10.13
C GLU A 217 6.27 30.22 -9.39
N PRO A 218 5.52 31.34 -9.37
CA PRO A 218 4.23 31.37 -8.71
C PRO A 218 3.22 30.48 -9.45
N GLY A 219 2.26 29.92 -8.69
CA GLY A 219 1.17 29.09 -9.24
C GLY A 219 1.55 27.65 -9.48
N GLY A 220 2.67 27.16 -8.93
CA GLY A 220 3.01 25.74 -8.89
C GLY A 220 2.24 24.99 -7.80
N GLY A 221 1.79 23.78 -8.10
CA GLY A 221 1.21 22.82 -7.16
C GLY A 221 1.82 21.45 -7.36
N LEU A 222 1.84 20.62 -6.32
CA LEU A 222 2.40 19.28 -6.35
C LEU A 222 1.37 18.28 -5.87
N ILE A 223 1.12 17.24 -6.68
CA ILE A 223 0.39 16.04 -6.30
C ILE A 223 1.38 14.88 -6.34
N VAL A 224 1.42 14.09 -5.28
CA VAL A 224 2.33 12.96 -5.13
C VAL A 224 1.53 11.67 -5.19
N THR A 225 1.99 10.70 -5.98
CA THR A 225 1.35 9.37 -5.99
C THR A 225 1.57 8.66 -4.64
N PRO A 226 0.54 8.00 -4.10
CA PRO A 226 0.66 7.25 -2.85
C PRO A 226 1.43 5.94 -3.09
N GLU A 227 2.75 6.02 -3.13
CA GLU A 227 3.61 4.87 -3.35
C GLU A 227 4.86 4.88 -2.44
N PRO A 228 5.39 3.69 -2.09
CA PRO A 228 6.38 3.55 -1.02
C PRO A 228 7.68 4.31 -1.22
N PHE A 229 8.16 4.40 -2.46
CA PHE A 229 9.44 5.08 -2.75
C PHE A 229 9.39 6.57 -2.39
N ILE A 230 8.30 7.24 -2.73
CA ILE A 230 8.16 8.67 -2.44
C ILE A 230 7.79 8.89 -0.98
N ILE A 231 6.93 8.05 -0.40
CA ILE A 231 6.48 8.20 1.00
C ILE A 231 7.61 7.94 1.99
N ALA A 232 8.48 6.94 1.76
CA ALA A 232 9.52 6.54 2.69
C ALA A 232 10.52 7.66 3.08
N PRO A 233 11.04 8.50 2.15
CA PRO A 233 11.89 9.63 2.48
C PRO A 233 11.20 10.68 3.35
N TRP A 234 9.92 10.95 3.11
CA TRP A 234 9.16 12.00 3.82
C TRP A 234 8.98 11.71 5.31
N GLY A 235 8.87 10.45 5.71
CA GLY A 235 8.89 10.02 7.10
C GLY A 235 10.20 10.38 7.82
N ARG A 236 11.33 10.40 7.10
CA ARG A 236 12.65 10.79 7.62
C ARG A 236 12.83 12.29 7.79
N TYR A 237 12.20 13.09 6.95
CA TYR A 237 12.29 14.56 7.02
C TYR A 237 11.44 15.18 8.14
N GLY A 238 10.77 14.36 8.96
CA GLY A 238 9.97 14.85 10.10
C GLY A 238 8.79 15.76 9.68
N ILE A 239 8.35 15.65 8.45
CA ILE A 239 7.15 16.31 7.94
C ILE A 239 5.95 15.51 8.41
N GLY A 240 5.70 15.56 9.71
CA GLY A 240 4.67 14.79 10.40
C GLY A 240 5.08 14.54 11.83
N GLY A 241 5.12 15.58 12.64
CA GLY A 241 5.30 15.46 14.09
C GLY A 241 4.01 15.11 14.77
N ALA A 242 3.51 13.95 14.50
CA ALA A 242 2.49 13.07 15.06
C ALA A 242 2.21 12.08 13.94
N ALA A 243 1.85 10.84 14.28
CA ALA A 243 1.50 9.83 13.27
C ALA A 243 0.67 10.49 12.17
N PRO A 244 1.06 10.33 10.87
CA PRO A 244 0.28 10.91 9.81
C PRO A 244 -1.16 10.45 10.02
N PRO A 245 -2.16 11.35 9.97
CA PRO A 245 -3.55 10.91 10.00
C PRO A 245 -3.73 9.91 8.87
N PRO A 246 -4.64 8.96 8.98
CA PRO A 246 -4.97 8.03 7.91
C PRO A 246 -5.62 8.79 6.77
N CYS A 247 -4.82 9.47 5.99
CA CYS A 247 -5.29 10.37 4.93
C CYS A 247 -4.61 10.00 3.64
N ASP A 248 -5.46 9.66 2.73
CA ASP A 248 -5.17 9.22 1.38
C ASP A 248 -4.72 10.36 0.46
N LEU A 249 -4.37 11.54 1.01
CA LEU A 249 -4.18 12.74 0.22
C LEU A 249 -2.86 13.45 0.56
N TRP A 250 -1.89 13.37 -0.34
CA TRP A 250 -0.69 14.18 -0.30
C TRP A 250 -0.80 15.34 -1.31
N LEU A 251 -1.23 16.49 -0.84
CA LEU A 251 -1.32 17.71 -1.62
C LEU A 251 -0.29 18.72 -1.10
N SER A 252 0.60 19.19 -1.97
CA SER A 252 1.55 20.26 -1.65
C SER A 252 1.28 21.48 -2.52
N ALA A 253 1.09 22.63 -1.92
CA ALA A 253 1.08 23.92 -2.62
C ALA A 253 2.30 24.73 -2.26
N VAL A 254 3.07 25.19 -3.26
CA VAL A 254 4.22 26.08 -3.09
C VAL A 254 3.76 27.52 -3.28
N ARG A 255 3.96 28.37 -2.27
CA ARG A 255 3.65 29.78 -2.33
C ARG A 255 4.86 30.68 -2.29
N HIS A 256 4.91 31.67 -3.19
CA HIS A 256 5.82 32.80 -3.11
C HIS A 256 5.03 34.06 -2.75
N GLY A 257 5.42 34.74 -1.65
CA GLY A 257 5.06 36.11 -1.32
C GLY A 257 3.77 36.31 -0.48
N ARG A 258 3.98 36.84 0.76
CA ARG A 258 3.06 37.49 1.69
C ARG A 258 1.72 36.82 1.98
N ARG A 259 1.69 36.18 3.16
CA ARG A 259 0.51 35.79 3.98
C ARG A 259 -0.53 34.90 3.32
N THR A 260 -0.42 33.63 3.54
CA THR A 260 -1.50 32.81 4.08
C THR A 260 -0.86 31.72 4.92
N ASP A 261 -1.20 31.75 6.19
CA ASP A 261 -0.81 30.74 7.13
C ASP A 261 -1.57 29.46 6.80
N VAL A 262 -0.90 28.52 6.18
CA VAL A 262 -1.30 27.12 6.28
C VAL A 262 -0.30 26.48 7.23
N LEU A 263 -0.79 26.29 8.44
CA LEU A 263 -0.05 25.68 9.54
C LEU A 263 0.40 24.27 9.16
N TRP A 264 1.68 24.10 9.07
CA TRP A 264 2.45 23.02 9.63
C TRP A 264 3.93 23.37 9.50
N THR A 265 4.42 24.17 10.44
CA THR A 265 5.85 24.35 10.67
C THR A 265 6.19 23.84 12.05
N ARG A 266 6.96 22.80 12.10
CA ARG A 266 8.08 22.67 13.09
C ARG A 266 9.12 21.73 12.51
N HIS A 267 10.07 22.24 11.73
CA HIS A 267 11.48 22.34 12.01
C HIS A 267 12.24 22.95 10.83
N ARG A 268 12.74 24.08 11.12
CA ARG A 268 14.01 24.78 10.86
C ARG A 268 14.92 24.16 9.80
N ARG A 269 15.09 24.89 8.78
CA ARG A 269 16.19 25.50 8.02
C ARG A 269 16.16 25.09 6.55
N HIS A 270 15.84 26.12 5.72
CA HIS A 270 16.15 26.24 4.29
C HIS A 270 15.21 25.71 3.21
N LEU A 271 13.94 25.43 3.48
CA LEU A 271 12.95 25.34 2.39
C LEU A 271 11.84 26.37 2.61
N PRO A 272 11.47 27.17 1.56
CA PRO A 272 10.29 28.02 1.65
C PRO A 272 9.05 27.15 1.84
N ALA A 273 8.11 27.64 2.63
CA ALA A 273 6.94 26.94 3.13
C ALA A 273 6.20 26.12 2.06
N LEU A 274 6.34 24.81 2.14
CA LEU A 274 5.50 23.82 1.47
C LEU A 274 4.28 23.56 2.38
N GLY A 275 3.08 23.86 1.90
CA GLY A 275 1.84 23.54 2.60
C GLY A 275 1.40 22.13 2.22
N PHE A 276 1.22 21.25 3.21
CA PHE A 276 0.65 19.92 3.03
C PHE A 276 -0.79 19.89 3.56
N ILE A 277 -1.66 19.15 2.88
CA ILE A 277 -3.03 18.93 3.30
C ILE A 277 -3.29 17.45 3.36
N CYS A 278 -3.78 17.03 4.50
CA CYS A 278 -4.47 15.76 4.71
C CYS A 278 -5.97 15.93 4.51
#